data_1027dff4a7650b569e47c8dbaabf2d7f
#
_entry.id   1027dff4a7650b569e47c8dbaabf2d7f
#
_cell.length_a   1.000
_cell.length_b   1.000
_cell.length_c   1.000
_cell.angle_alpha   90.00
_cell.angle_beta   90.00
_cell.angle_gamma   90.00
#
_symmetry.space_group_name_H-M   'P 1'
#
loop_
_entity.id
_entity.type
_entity.pdbx_description
1 polymer ?
#
loop_
_entity_poly.entity_id
_entity_poly.type
_entity_poly.pdbx_seq_one_letter_code
_entity_poly.pdbx_strand_id
1 'polypeptide(L)'
;ADTLVTQGAVQSNHARQTAAAAAILGLKCHILLERRIPDKIDEYERTGNVFLDKIHGATVEFRESSIDMNAEGEAVSKQLSENGAKPYFIPGGGSNAVGALGYVSCAMELISQFDVNSIKFDCLIHATGSTGTQAGLVSGLCALSSELPVIGISVRQKRERQIDAVWKLVRETVEKLNINDIKRDKILVDDNYIGKGYAIPTDGTLEAIDLLAKTEGILLDPVYSGKAMAGLI
;
A
#
# COMPACT_ATOMS: atom_id res chain seq x y z
N ALA A 1 15.06 0.86 -17.14
CA ALA A 1 14.55 -0.46 -16.81
C ALA A 1 13.65 -0.96 -17.92
N ASP A 2 13.63 -2.26 -18.15
CA ASP A 2 12.72 -2.94 -19.09
C ASP A 2 11.83 -3.96 -18.35
N THR A 3 12.14 -4.21 -17.09
CA THR A 3 11.47 -5.18 -16.25
C THR A 3 11.27 -4.61 -14.83
N LEU A 4 10.04 -4.64 -14.33
CA LEU A 4 9.74 -4.34 -12.93
C LEU A 4 9.74 -5.65 -12.13
N VAL A 5 10.39 -5.65 -10.96
CA VAL A 5 10.35 -6.76 -10.01
C VAL A 5 9.72 -6.24 -8.73
N THR A 6 8.74 -6.93 -8.18
CA THR A 6 8.13 -6.55 -6.90
C THR A 6 7.71 -7.75 -6.08
N GLN A 7 7.34 -7.52 -4.84
CA GLN A 7 6.87 -8.54 -3.92
C GLN A 7 5.66 -8.09 -3.09
N GLY A 8 4.89 -9.05 -2.61
CA GLY A 8 3.75 -8.80 -1.74
C GLY A 8 3.14 -10.09 -1.18
N ALA A 9 2.05 -9.96 -0.42
CA ALA A 9 1.22 -11.10 -0.07
C ALA A 9 0.46 -11.64 -1.31
N VAL A 10 -0.07 -12.86 -1.25
CA VAL A 10 -0.77 -13.50 -2.39
C VAL A 10 -1.85 -12.58 -3.00
N GLN A 11 -2.66 -11.89 -2.20
CA GLN A 11 -3.69 -10.97 -2.70
C GLN A 11 -3.26 -9.50 -2.57
N SER A 12 -2.00 -9.18 -2.91
CA SER A 12 -1.45 -7.84 -2.80
C SER A 12 -2.04 -6.88 -3.83
N ASN A 13 -2.70 -5.82 -3.38
CA ASN A 13 -3.14 -4.71 -4.25
C ASN A 13 -1.95 -3.97 -4.88
N HIS A 14 -0.84 -3.84 -4.13
CA HIS A 14 0.39 -3.23 -4.63
C HIS A 14 0.97 -4.03 -5.81
N ALA A 15 1.08 -5.36 -5.68
CA ALA A 15 1.59 -6.23 -6.75
C ALA A 15 0.75 -6.08 -8.03
N ARG A 16 -0.58 -6.17 -7.90
CA ARG A 16 -1.51 -6.00 -9.02
C ARG A 16 -1.39 -4.63 -9.68
N GLN A 17 -1.28 -3.55 -8.90
CA GLN A 17 -1.09 -2.21 -9.44
C GLN A 17 0.25 -2.07 -10.17
N THR A 18 1.30 -2.72 -9.66
CA THR A 18 2.60 -2.77 -10.33
C THR A 18 2.52 -3.50 -11.68
N ALA A 19 1.80 -4.64 -11.73
CA ALA A 19 1.55 -5.36 -12.97
C ALA A 19 0.80 -4.50 -14.00
N ALA A 20 -0.26 -3.81 -13.55
CA ALA A 20 -1.02 -2.90 -14.42
C ALA A 20 -0.17 -1.75 -14.94
N ALA A 21 0.63 -1.11 -14.09
CA ALA A 21 1.53 -0.04 -14.48
C ALA A 21 2.59 -0.53 -15.48
N ALA A 22 3.17 -1.70 -15.26
CA ALA A 22 4.12 -2.32 -16.19
C ALA A 22 3.48 -2.54 -17.56
N ALA A 23 2.26 -3.07 -17.60
CA ALA A 23 1.52 -3.29 -18.85
C ALA A 23 1.28 -1.98 -19.62
N ILE A 24 0.84 -0.91 -18.93
CA ILE A 24 0.64 0.42 -19.53
C ILE A 24 1.94 0.98 -20.10
N LEU A 25 3.07 0.77 -19.42
CA LEU A 25 4.38 1.28 -19.81
C LEU A 25 5.12 0.38 -20.79
N GLY A 26 4.55 -0.76 -21.20
CA GLY A 26 5.20 -1.74 -22.08
C GLY A 26 6.42 -2.42 -21.45
N LEU A 27 6.45 -2.53 -20.12
CA LEU A 27 7.52 -3.18 -19.35
C LEU A 27 7.11 -4.62 -18.99
N LYS A 28 8.10 -5.50 -18.84
CA LYS A 28 7.90 -6.81 -18.21
C LYS A 28 7.67 -6.62 -16.70
N CYS A 29 6.91 -7.54 -16.11
CA CYS A 29 6.68 -7.54 -14.67
C CYS A 29 6.93 -8.93 -14.08
N HIS A 30 7.68 -8.99 -12.97
CA HIS A 30 7.97 -10.20 -12.23
C HIS A 30 7.55 -10.01 -10.78
N ILE A 31 6.67 -10.84 -10.27
CA ILE A 31 6.03 -10.68 -8.97
C ILE A 31 6.31 -11.89 -8.08
N LEU A 32 6.79 -11.64 -6.87
CA LEU A 32 6.97 -12.63 -5.82
C LEU A 32 5.83 -12.51 -4.80
N LEU A 33 5.04 -13.56 -4.62
CA LEU A 33 3.90 -13.58 -3.72
C LEU A 33 4.16 -14.47 -2.51
N GLU A 34 4.16 -13.86 -1.33
CA GLU A 34 4.36 -14.53 -0.04
C GLU A 34 3.07 -15.15 0.49
N ARG A 35 3.11 -16.43 0.84
CA ARG A 35 2.02 -17.17 1.49
C ARG A 35 1.95 -16.83 2.97
N ARG A 36 1.20 -15.80 3.33
CA ARG A 36 1.05 -15.33 4.72
C ARG A 36 -0.07 -16.00 5.50
N ILE A 37 -0.97 -16.68 4.81
CA ILE A 37 -2.12 -17.34 5.43
C ILE A 37 -1.82 -18.84 5.46
N PRO A 38 -1.78 -19.49 6.65
CA PRO A 38 -1.81 -20.93 6.73
C PRO A 38 -3.13 -21.45 6.15
N ASP A 39 -3.23 -22.69 5.81
CA ASP A 39 -4.44 -23.35 5.28
C ASP A 39 -4.98 -22.71 3.99
N LYS A 40 -4.08 -22.49 3.04
CA LYS A 40 -4.41 -21.94 1.74
C LYS A 40 -5.44 -22.82 1.00
N ILE A 41 -6.45 -22.17 0.49
CA ILE A 41 -7.35 -22.75 -0.49
C ILE A 41 -6.71 -22.54 -1.87
N ASP A 42 -6.64 -23.56 -2.71
CA ASP A 42 -6.10 -23.46 -4.08
C ASP A 42 -6.70 -22.29 -4.88
N GLU A 43 -7.96 -22.01 -4.62
CA GLU A 43 -8.70 -20.91 -5.21
C GLU A 43 -8.12 -19.53 -4.85
N TYR A 44 -7.58 -19.37 -3.63
CA TYR A 44 -6.94 -18.13 -3.18
C TYR A 44 -5.68 -17.75 -4.01
N GLU A 45 -5.00 -18.74 -4.57
CA GLU A 45 -3.82 -18.53 -5.43
C GLU A 45 -4.15 -18.44 -6.93
N ARG A 46 -5.46 -18.49 -7.29
CA ARG A 46 -5.90 -18.47 -8.70
C ARG A 46 -6.86 -17.32 -9.02
N THR A 47 -7.52 -16.78 -8.02
CA THR A 47 -8.54 -15.73 -8.16
C THR A 47 -8.06 -14.36 -7.67
N GLY A 48 -8.91 -13.36 -7.74
CA GLY A 48 -8.64 -12.02 -7.22
C GLY A 48 -7.43 -11.36 -7.88
N ASN A 49 -6.56 -10.78 -7.07
CA ASN A 49 -5.39 -10.06 -7.55
C ASN A 49 -4.41 -10.95 -8.30
N VAL A 50 -4.24 -12.22 -7.89
CA VAL A 50 -3.36 -13.17 -8.60
C VAL A 50 -3.82 -13.41 -10.05
N PHE A 51 -5.13 -13.52 -10.25
CA PHE A 51 -5.70 -13.65 -11.58
C PHE A 51 -5.44 -12.38 -12.41
N LEU A 52 -5.61 -11.20 -11.82
CA LEU A 52 -5.36 -9.93 -12.47
C LEU A 52 -3.87 -9.72 -12.78
N ASP A 53 -2.96 -10.12 -11.91
CA ASP A 53 -1.52 -10.11 -12.18
C ASP A 53 -1.18 -10.84 -13.48
N LYS A 54 -1.75 -12.04 -13.65
CA LYS A 54 -1.55 -12.86 -14.85
C LYS A 54 -2.18 -12.24 -16.09
N ILE A 55 -3.38 -11.65 -15.98
CA ILE A 55 -4.04 -10.93 -17.10
C ILE A 55 -3.20 -9.74 -17.56
N HIS A 56 -2.57 -9.02 -16.64
CA HIS A 56 -1.64 -7.94 -16.96
C HIS A 56 -0.30 -8.43 -17.54
N GLY A 57 -0.11 -9.74 -17.71
CA GLY A 57 1.08 -10.33 -18.31
C GLY A 57 2.26 -10.49 -17.34
N ALA A 58 2.04 -10.38 -16.03
CA ALA A 58 3.10 -10.58 -15.07
C ALA A 58 3.49 -12.06 -14.91
N THR A 59 4.79 -12.33 -14.76
CA THR A 59 5.29 -13.59 -14.24
C THR A 59 5.10 -13.62 -12.74
N VAL A 60 4.43 -14.63 -12.22
CA VAL A 60 4.10 -14.76 -10.79
C VAL A 60 4.77 -15.99 -10.20
N GLU A 61 5.53 -15.80 -9.14
CA GLU A 61 6.16 -16.87 -8.36
C GLU A 61 5.71 -16.76 -6.89
N PHE A 62 5.45 -17.92 -6.28
CA PHE A 62 5.10 -17.98 -4.87
C PHE A 62 6.31 -18.24 -4.00
N ARG A 63 6.27 -17.70 -2.78
CA ARG A 63 7.26 -17.90 -1.72
C ARG A 63 6.56 -18.29 -0.42
N GLU A 64 7.22 -19.14 0.35
CA GLU A 64 6.70 -19.50 1.68
C GLU A 64 6.84 -18.33 2.67
N SER A 65 6.04 -18.35 3.73
CA SER A 65 6.12 -17.35 4.79
C SER A 65 7.48 -17.39 5.51
N SER A 66 7.83 -16.28 6.16
CA SER A 66 9.08 -16.11 6.93
C SER A 66 10.39 -15.96 6.13
N ILE A 67 10.32 -15.82 4.82
CA ILE A 67 11.48 -15.48 3.98
C ILE A 67 11.66 -13.95 3.94
N ASP A 68 12.89 -13.48 3.83
CA ASP A 68 13.14 -12.06 3.52
C ASP A 68 12.79 -11.78 2.05
N MET A 69 11.56 -11.32 1.86
CA MET A 69 11.01 -11.07 0.54
C MET A 69 11.72 -9.94 -0.22
N ASN A 70 12.39 -9.01 0.47
CA ASN A 70 13.19 -8.00 -0.20
C ASN A 70 14.49 -8.60 -0.73
N ALA A 71 15.17 -9.42 0.08
CA ALA A 71 16.36 -10.15 -0.38
C ALA A 71 16.05 -11.08 -1.56
N GLU A 72 14.89 -11.78 -1.54
CA GLU A 72 14.42 -12.59 -2.67
C GLU A 72 14.20 -11.74 -3.94
N GLY A 73 13.56 -10.58 -3.81
CA GLY A 73 13.34 -9.68 -4.94
C GLY A 73 14.63 -9.14 -5.55
N GLU A 74 15.62 -8.84 -4.71
CA GLU A 74 16.96 -8.44 -5.15
C GLU A 74 17.69 -9.59 -5.86
N ALA A 75 17.59 -10.82 -5.34
CA ALA A 75 18.18 -12.00 -5.94
C ALA A 75 17.60 -12.30 -7.33
N VAL A 76 16.27 -12.24 -7.47
CA VAL A 76 15.58 -12.37 -8.77
C VAL A 76 16.00 -11.25 -9.72
N SER A 77 16.10 -10.02 -9.25
CA SER A 77 16.57 -8.89 -10.07
C SER A 77 18.00 -9.13 -10.58
N LYS A 78 18.89 -9.64 -9.73
CA LYS A 78 20.25 -10.00 -10.13
C LYS A 78 20.25 -11.09 -11.20
N GLN A 79 19.49 -12.17 -11.02
CA GLN A 79 19.38 -13.25 -11.98
C GLN A 79 18.85 -12.76 -13.33
N LEU A 80 17.83 -11.89 -13.34
CA LEU A 80 17.30 -11.30 -14.56
C LEU A 80 18.35 -10.42 -15.27
N SER A 81 19.17 -9.69 -14.50
CA SER A 81 20.27 -8.90 -15.05
C SER A 81 21.34 -9.76 -15.71
N GLU A 82 21.69 -10.88 -15.13
CA GLU A 82 22.65 -11.85 -15.67
C GLU A 82 22.15 -12.45 -16.99
N ASN A 83 20.82 -12.51 -17.18
CA ASN A 83 20.15 -12.92 -18.40
C ASN A 83 19.88 -11.77 -19.40
N GLY A 84 20.48 -10.58 -19.18
CA GLY A 84 20.45 -9.46 -20.10
C GLY A 84 19.27 -8.49 -19.94
N ALA A 85 18.40 -8.67 -18.95
CA ALA A 85 17.35 -7.71 -18.61
C ALA A 85 17.92 -6.50 -17.84
N LYS A 86 17.13 -5.43 -17.75
CA LYS A 86 17.42 -4.23 -16.92
C LYS A 86 16.34 -4.08 -15.86
N PRO A 87 16.32 -4.93 -14.80
CA PRO A 87 15.27 -4.91 -13.81
C PRO A 87 15.35 -3.68 -12.91
N TYR A 88 14.18 -3.26 -12.41
CA TYR A 88 14.05 -2.31 -11.31
C TYR A 88 13.23 -2.95 -10.20
N PHE A 89 13.83 -3.11 -9.01
CA PHE A 89 13.16 -3.70 -7.87
C PHE A 89 12.36 -2.65 -7.10
N ILE A 90 11.09 -2.94 -6.87
CA ILE A 90 10.16 -2.15 -6.06
C ILE A 90 9.88 -2.94 -4.78
N PRO A 91 10.27 -2.45 -3.59
CA PRO A 91 10.05 -3.16 -2.34
C PRO A 91 8.55 -3.32 -2.03
N GLY A 92 8.23 -4.20 -1.08
CA GLY A 92 6.86 -4.48 -0.70
C GLY A 92 6.04 -3.24 -0.38
N GLY A 93 4.87 -3.13 -1.02
CA GLY A 93 4.00 -1.97 -0.93
C GLY A 93 4.53 -0.70 -1.60
N GLY A 94 5.65 -0.76 -2.33
CA GLY A 94 6.34 0.44 -2.83
C GLY A 94 6.81 1.36 -1.70
N SER A 95 7.01 0.82 -0.50
CA SER A 95 7.23 1.60 0.73
C SER A 95 8.69 1.96 0.90
N ASN A 96 9.14 2.88 0.09
CA ASN A 96 10.41 3.62 0.21
C ASN A 96 10.17 5.10 -0.10
N ALA A 97 11.19 5.94 0.10
CA ALA A 97 11.07 7.38 -0.07
C ALA A 97 10.71 7.79 -1.51
N VAL A 98 11.06 7.00 -2.53
CA VAL A 98 10.68 7.27 -3.92
C VAL A 98 9.20 6.95 -4.14
N GLY A 99 8.73 5.78 -3.68
CA GLY A 99 7.33 5.39 -3.79
C GLY A 99 6.38 6.29 -2.99
N ALA A 100 6.83 6.81 -1.84
CA ALA A 100 6.06 7.75 -1.04
C ALA A 100 5.77 9.07 -1.76
N LEU A 101 6.62 9.50 -2.72
CA LEU A 101 6.37 10.70 -3.53
C LEU A 101 5.06 10.63 -4.32
N GLY A 102 4.60 9.43 -4.69
CA GLY A 102 3.29 9.25 -5.31
C GLY A 102 2.15 9.74 -4.41
N TYR A 103 2.25 9.52 -3.09
CA TYR A 103 1.26 10.02 -2.13
C TYR A 103 1.51 11.47 -1.69
N VAL A 104 2.71 12.00 -1.86
CA VAL A 104 2.94 13.44 -1.80
C VAL A 104 2.14 14.13 -2.92
N SER A 105 2.22 13.62 -4.15
CA SER A 105 1.43 14.13 -5.28
C SER A 105 -0.08 13.98 -5.03
N CYS A 106 -0.52 12.87 -4.43
CA CYS A 106 -1.92 12.66 -4.04
C CYS A 106 -2.38 13.72 -3.02
N ALA A 107 -1.56 14.07 -2.03
CA ALA A 107 -1.89 15.13 -1.08
C ALA A 107 -2.06 16.49 -1.77
N MET A 108 -1.19 16.82 -2.73
CA MET A 108 -1.31 18.05 -3.53
C MET A 108 -2.60 18.07 -4.35
N GLU A 109 -2.94 16.96 -4.98
CA GLU A 109 -4.17 16.81 -5.76
C GLU A 109 -5.41 16.96 -4.87
N LEU A 110 -5.43 16.32 -3.69
CA LEU A 110 -6.53 16.42 -2.73
C LEU A 110 -6.77 17.88 -2.30
N ILE A 111 -5.73 18.59 -1.87
CA ILE A 111 -5.86 20.00 -1.45
C ILE A 111 -6.37 20.84 -2.60
N SER A 112 -5.84 20.67 -3.82
CA SER A 112 -6.33 21.38 -5.00
C SER A 112 -7.80 21.12 -5.30
N GLN A 113 -8.25 19.86 -5.17
CA GLN A 113 -9.65 19.50 -5.37
C GLN A 113 -10.56 20.08 -4.27
N PHE A 114 -10.08 20.13 -3.02
CA PHE A 114 -10.84 20.75 -1.91
C PHE A 114 -11.04 22.23 -2.16
N ASP A 115 -10.00 22.94 -2.58
CA ASP A 115 -10.05 24.38 -2.87
C ASP A 115 -11.00 24.68 -4.05
N VAL A 116 -10.86 23.95 -5.16
CA VAL A 116 -11.70 24.13 -6.37
C VAL A 116 -13.17 23.88 -6.07
N ASN A 117 -13.48 22.88 -5.24
CA ASN A 117 -14.86 22.53 -4.90
C ASN A 117 -15.39 23.27 -3.65
N SER A 118 -14.56 24.09 -3.00
CA SER A 118 -14.89 24.77 -1.74
C SER A 118 -15.37 23.81 -0.64
N ILE A 119 -14.80 22.62 -0.57
CA ILE A 119 -15.11 21.58 0.42
C ILE A 119 -14.07 21.61 1.54
N LYS A 120 -14.53 21.49 2.78
CA LYS A 120 -13.67 21.34 3.96
C LYS A 120 -13.88 19.96 4.55
N PHE A 121 -12.79 19.34 4.97
CA PHE A 121 -12.78 18.05 5.66
C PHE A 121 -12.12 18.18 7.03
N ASP A 122 -12.62 17.44 8.00
CA ASP A 122 -12.09 17.42 9.37
C ASP A 122 -10.88 16.51 9.49
N CYS A 123 -10.81 15.44 8.69
CA CYS A 123 -9.69 14.51 8.64
C CYS A 123 -9.68 13.71 7.34
N LEU A 124 -8.53 13.08 7.07
CA LEU A 124 -8.36 12.08 6.02
C LEU A 124 -8.13 10.73 6.68
N ILE A 125 -8.95 9.75 6.32
CA ILE A 125 -8.85 8.37 6.82
C ILE A 125 -8.39 7.45 5.70
N HIS A 126 -7.44 6.57 6.02
CA HIS A 126 -6.94 5.58 5.07
C HIS A 126 -6.48 4.29 5.76
N ALA A 127 -6.35 3.20 5.00
CA ALA A 127 -5.75 1.97 5.50
C ALA A 127 -4.22 2.12 5.61
N THR A 128 -3.63 1.80 6.78
CA THR A 128 -2.18 1.77 6.95
C THR A 128 -1.69 0.35 7.27
N GLY A 129 -0.72 -0.12 6.51
CA GLY A 129 -0.13 -1.47 6.67
C GLY A 129 1.33 -1.46 6.23
N SER A 130 1.61 -1.30 4.94
CA SER A 130 2.90 -0.76 4.49
C SER A 130 2.91 0.75 4.76
N THR A 131 4.06 1.34 4.90
CA THR A 131 4.19 2.71 5.42
C THR A 131 4.05 3.81 4.36
N GLY A 132 4.18 3.46 3.08
CA GLY A 132 4.33 4.41 1.97
C GLY A 132 3.19 5.40 1.81
N THR A 133 1.94 4.94 1.90
CA THR A 133 0.74 5.80 1.77
C THR A 133 0.73 6.88 2.84
N GLN A 134 0.82 6.48 4.12
CA GLN A 134 0.75 7.44 5.22
C GLN A 134 1.95 8.39 5.23
N ALA A 135 3.15 7.86 4.98
CA ALA A 135 4.35 8.67 4.92
C ALA A 135 4.25 9.76 3.83
N GLY A 136 3.78 9.39 2.64
CA GLY A 136 3.62 10.34 1.54
C GLY A 136 2.55 11.39 1.81
N LEU A 137 1.37 10.98 2.31
CA LEU A 137 0.27 11.90 2.64
C LEU A 137 0.70 12.91 3.72
N VAL A 138 1.29 12.43 4.84
CA VAL A 138 1.75 13.29 5.93
C VAL A 138 2.84 14.25 5.44
N SER A 139 3.81 13.76 4.65
CA SER A 139 4.88 14.60 4.10
C SER A 139 4.35 15.63 3.11
N GLY A 140 3.39 15.25 2.25
CA GLY A 140 2.79 16.14 1.27
C GLY A 140 1.94 17.24 1.91
N LEU A 141 1.10 16.90 2.89
CA LEU A 141 0.32 17.89 3.63
C LEU A 141 1.21 18.84 4.44
N CYS A 142 2.30 18.33 5.02
CA CYS A 142 3.30 19.17 5.69
C CYS A 142 3.95 20.16 4.69
N ALA A 143 4.33 19.71 3.49
CA ALA A 143 4.88 20.55 2.43
C ALA A 143 3.94 21.70 2.03
N LEU A 144 2.62 21.45 2.11
CA LEU A 144 1.57 22.41 1.79
C LEU A 144 1.14 23.25 3.00
N SER A 145 1.79 23.09 4.15
CA SER A 145 1.41 23.73 5.42
C SER A 145 -0.05 23.46 5.81
N SER A 146 -0.57 22.30 5.43
CA SER A 146 -1.94 21.86 5.77
C SER A 146 -1.96 21.19 7.13
N GLU A 147 -2.91 21.59 7.97
CA GLU A 147 -3.15 21.00 9.29
C GLU A 147 -4.15 19.82 9.25
N LEU A 148 -4.62 19.40 8.07
CA LEU A 148 -5.57 18.30 7.92
C LEU A 148 -5.01 17.01 8.56
N PRO A 149 -5.67 16.46 9.59
CA PRO A 149 -5.21 15.23 10.23
C PRO A 149 -5.30 14.03 9.27
N VAL A 150 -4.27 13.18 9.28
CA VAL A 150 -4.24 11.92 8.53
C VAL A 150 -4.28 10.76 9.51
N ILE A 151 -5.39 10.05 9.54
CA ILE A 151 -5.61 8.91 10.45
C ILE A 151 -5.44 7.61 9.68
N GLY A 152 -4.41 6.85 10.00
CA GLY A 152 -4.18 5.52 9.45
C GLY A 152 -4.88 4.45 10.28
N ILE A 153 -5.87 3.77 9.68
CA ILE A 153 -6.46 2.57 10.30
C ILE A 153 -5.52 1.40 10.06
N SER A 154 -4.91 0.91 11.12
CA SER A 154 -3.93 -0.18 11.01
C SER A 154 -4.60 -1.49 10.65
N VAL A 155 -4.09 -2.16 9.62
CA VAL A 155 -4.61 -3.46 9.17
C VAL A 155 -3.83 -4.64 9.75
N ARG A 156 -2.70 -4.39 10.45
CA ARG A 156 -1.79 -5.45 10.86
C ARG A 156 -1.00 -5.17 12.13
N GLN A 157 -0.39 -3.99 12.24
CA GLN A 157 0.55 -3.66 13.32
C GLN A 157 -0.13 -2.91 14.46
N LYS A 158 0.35 -3.12 15.68
CA LYS A 158 -0.04 -2.29 16.83
C LYS A 158 0.40 -0.84 16.61
N ARG A 159 -0.35 0.09 17.19
CA ARG A 159 -0.26 1.54 17.02
C ARG A 159 1.18 2.06 17.04
N GLU A 160 1.89 1.85 18.14
CA GLU A 160 3.24 2.42 18.29
C GLU A 160 4.21 1.89 17.24
N ARG A 161 4.16 0.59 16.96
CA ARG A 161 5.02 -0.03 15.95
C ARG A 161 4.72 0.51 14.54
N GLN A 162 3.44 0.75 14.23
CA GLN A 162 3.06 1.34 12.96
C GLN A 162 3.52 2.80 12.87
N ILE A 163 3.34 3.60 13.94
CA ILE A 163 3.81 4.99 14.01
C ILE A 163 5.33 5.05 13.79
N ASP A 164 6.12 4.21 14.48
CA ASP A 164 7.58 4.21 14.31
C ASP A 164 8.01 3.86 12.88
N ALA A 165 7.36 2.87 12.28
CA ALA A 165 7.65 2.47 10.91
C ALA A 165 7.30 3.58 9.91
N VAL A 166 6.15 4.23 10.06
CA VAL A 166 5.74 5.38 9.23
C VAL A 166 6.69 6.55 9.45
N TRP A 167 7.04 6.87 10.70
CA TRP A 167 7.95 7.97 11.03
C TRP A 167 9.33 7.81 10.38
N LYS A 168 9.86 6.59 10.38
CA LYS A 168 11.12 6.31 9.68
C LYS A 168 11.03 6.73 8.21
N LEU A 169 9.99 6.32 7.51
CA LEU A 169 9.81 6.62 6.09
C LEU A 169 9.46 8.10 5.84
N VAL A 170 8.71 8.74 6.75
CA VAL A 170 8.45 10.19 6.69
C VAL A 170 9.78 10.95 6.65
N ARG A 171 10.72 10.66 7.57
CA ARG A 171 12.03 11.32 7.59
C ARG A 171 12.79 11.16 6.28
N GLU A 172 12.82 9.96 5.73
CA GLU A 172 13.47 9.70 4.43
C GLU A 172 12.77 10.44 3.27
N THR A 173 11.45 10.60 3.34
CA THR A 173 10.65 11.28 2.32
C THR A 173 10.84 12.79 2.37
N VAL A 174 10.76 13.39 3.57
CA VAL A 174 10.93 14.86 3.72
C VAL A 174 12.35 15.32 3.41
N GLU A 175 13.36 14.49 3.65
CA GLU A 175 14.74 14.74 3.23
C GLU A 175 14.81 14.92 1.70
N LYS A 176 14.12 14.04 0.92
CA LYS A 176 14.03 14.20 -0.54
C LYS A 176 13.31 15.47 -1.00
N LEU A 177 12.41 15.98 -0.17
CA LEU A 177 11.63 17.18 -0.44
C LEU A 177 12.30 18.47 0.09
N ASN A 178 13.43 18.34 0.79
CA ASN A 178 14.11 19.44 1.51
C ASN A 178 13.19 20.13 2.54
N ILE A 179 12.35 19.36 3.24
CA ILE A 179 11.45 19.82 4.31
C ILE A 179 12.11 19.51 5.65
N ASN A 180 12.24 20.51 6.52
CA ASN A 180 12.99 20.37 7.77
C ASN A 180 12.13 20.35 9.04
N ASP A 181 10.87 20.76 8.97
CA ASP A 181 10.00 20.91 10.16
C ASP A 181 8.76 20.01 10.10
N ILE A 182 8.98 18.71 10.34
CA ILE A 182 7.89 17.75 10.51
C ILE A 182 7.99 17.09 11.88
N LYS A 183 6.85 16.90 12.54
CA LYS A 183 6.77 16.31 13.87
C LYS A 183 6.16 14.91 13.82
N ARG A 184 6.65 14.01 14.69
CA ARG A 184 6.17 12.63 14.81
C ARG A 184 4.69 12.55 15.22
N ASP A 185 4.16 13.51 15.97
CA ASP A 185 2.78 13.58 16.43
C ASP A 185 1.75 13.82 15.31
N LYS A 186 2.19 14.22 14.11
CA LYS A 186 1.34 14.27 12.90
C LYS A 186 0.95 12.88 12.40
N ILE A 187 1.59 11.80 12.86
CA ILE A 187 1.28 10.43 12.47
C ILE A 187 0.25 9.87 13.43
N LEU A 188 -1.00 9.83 13.01
CA LEU A 188 -2.09 9.27 13.79
C LEU A 188 -2.41 7.87 13.29
N VAL A 189 -2.51 6.91 14.22
CA VAL A 189 -2.83 5.51 13.90
C VAL A 189 -3.88 5.00 14.87
N ASP A 190 -4.90 4.35 14.32
CA ASP A 190 -5.86 3.54 15.07
C ASP A 190 -5.66 2.05 14.77
N ASP A 191 -5.45 1.24 15.80
CA ASP A 191 -5.21 -0.21 15.69
C ASP A 191 -6.37 -1.07 16.23
N ASN A 192 -7.54 -0.47 16.49
CA ASN A 192 -8.71 -1.18 17.00
C ASN A 192 -9.37 -2.09 15.98
N TYR A 193 -9.16 -1.86 14.68
CA TYR A 193 -9.81 -2.55 13.57
C TYR A 193 -8.98 -3.69 12.96
N ILE A 194 -7.85 -4.06 13.56
CA ILE A 194 -7.00 -5.17 13.09
C ILE A 194 -7.76 -6.50 13.15
N GLY A 195 -8.55 -6.71 14.20
CA GLY A 195 -9.21 -7.98 14.46
C GLY A 195 -8.23 -9.09 14.85
N LYS A 196 -8.47 -10.32 14.40
CA LYS A 196 -7.63 -11.49 14.69
C LYS A 196 -6.28 -11.47 13.97
N GLY A 197 -6.11 -10.63 12.95
CA GLY A 197 -4.85 -10.47 12.25
C GLY A 197 -4.97 -9.96 10.82
N TYR A 198 -3.83 -10.02 10.13
CA TYR A 198 -3.75 -9.62 8.72
C TYR A 198 -4.61 -10.52 7.84
N ALA A 199 -5.31 -9.91 6.88
CA ALA A 199 -6.20 -10.57 5.92
C ALA A 199 -7.38 -11.35 6.54
N ILE A 200 -7.62 -11.23 7.86
CA ILE A 200 -8.79 -11.80 8.52
C ILE A 200 -9.78 -10.66 8.74
N PRO A 201 -10.94 -10.66 8.05
CA PRO A 201 -11.97 -9.64 8.24
C PRO A 201 -12.63 -9.78 9.61
N THR A 202 -13.12 -8.66 10.14
CA THR A 202 -14.01 -8.62 11.31
C THR A 202 -15.45 -8.46 10.84
N ASP A 203 -16.41 -8.63 11.73
CA ASP A 203 -17.83 -8.38 11.41
C ASP A 203 -18.04 -6.93 10.94
N GLY A 204 -17.41 -5.94 11.61
CA GLY A 204 -17.43 -4.55 11.18
C GLY A 204 -16.78 -4.32 9.81
N THR A 205 -15.74 -5.09 9.46
CA THR A 205 -15.15 -5.04 8.11
C THR A 205 -16.16 -5.50 7.05
N LEU A 206 -16.88 -6.60 7.31
CA LEU A 206 -17.87 -7.15 6.38
C LEU A 206 -19.08 -6.21 6.26
N GLU A 207 -19.55 -5.65 7.38
CA GLU A 207 -20.61 -4.65 7.41
C GLU A 207 -20.27 -3.41 6.58
N ALA A 208 -19.05 -2.87 6.74
CA ALA A 208 -18.58 -1.71 5.98
C ALA A 208 -18.50 -2.00 4.47
N ILE A 209 -18.02 -3.18 4.08
CA ILE A 209 -17.99 -3.60 2.66
C ILE A 209 -19.41 -3.66 2.09
N ASP A 210 -20.32 -4.30 2.81
CA ASP A 210 -21.71 -4.48 2.39
C ASP A 210 -22.45 -3.14 2.30
N LEU A 211 -22.25 -2.26 3.27
CA LEU A 211 -22.82 -0.92 3.30
C LEU A 211 -22.43 -0.11 2.06
N LEU A 212 -21.11 0.04 1.79
CA LEU A 212 -20.66 0.81 0.63
C LEU A 212 -21.07 0.20 -0.70
N ALA A 213 -21.05 -1.12 -0.79
CA ALA A 213 -21.50 -1.79 -2.01
C ALA A 213 -22.99 -1.47 -2.32
N LYS A 214 -23.84 -1.42 -1.29
CA LYS A 214 -25.28 -1.20 -1.44
C LYS A 214 -25.68 0.27 -1.59
N THR A 215 -24.95 1.17 -0.95
CA THR A 215 -25.33 2.62 -0.94
C THR A 215 -24.60 3.42 -2.00
N GLU A 216 -23.33 3.10 -2.28
CA GLU A 216 -22.48 3.88 -3.18
C GLU A 216 -22.03 3.12 -4.43
N GLY A 217 -22.29 1.80 -4.51
CA GLY A 217 -21.77 0.95 -5.59
C GLY A 217 -20.26 0.78 -5.57
N ILE A 218 -19.61 1.06 -4.43
CA ILE A 218 -18.15 0.97 -4.25
C ILE A 218 -17.80 -0.37 -3.63
N LEU A 219 -16.92 -1.13 -4.30
CA LEU A 219 -16.42 -2.40 -3.80
C LEU A 219 -15.11 -2.21 -3.04
N LEU A 220 -15.08 -2.65 -1.79
CA LEU A 220 -13.91 -2.62 -0.93
C LEU A 220 -13.29 -4.02 -0.81
N ASP A 221 -11.98 -4.09 -0.54
CA ASP A 221 -11.31 -5.34 -0.21
C ASP A 221 -11.37 -5.62 1.32
N PRO A 222 -11.36 -6.90 1.73
CA PRO A 222 -11.48 -7.25 3.14
C PRO A 222 -10.19 -7.10 3.94
N VAL A 223 -9.06 -6.79 3.29
CA VAL A 223 -7.74 -6.72 3.94
C VAL A 223 -7.40 -5.31 4.37
N TYR A 224 -7.64 -4.33 3.49
CA TYR A 224 -7.22 -2.93 3.65
C TYR A 224 -8.42 -1.98 3.70
N SER A 225 -9.09 -1.77 2.57
CA SER A 225 -10.10 -0.72 2.43
C SER A 225 -11.34 -0.98 3.27
N GLY A 226 -11.78 -2.23 3.43
CA GLY A 226 -12.88 -2.58 4.31
C GLY A 226 -12.59 -2.31 5.79
N LYS A 227 -11.35 -2.57 6.27
CA LYS A 227 -10.96 -2.23 7.64
C LYS A 227 -10.87 -0.71 7.84
N ALA A 228 -10.35 0.02 6.86
CA ALA A 228 -10.30 1.48 6.93
C ALA A 228 -11.70 2.09 6.98
N MET A 229 -12.63 1.58 6.19
CA MET A 229 -14.02 2.03 6.19
C MET A 229 -14.72 1.69 7.51
N ALA A 230 -14.48 0.51 8.09
CA ALA A 230 -14.99 0.18 9.43
C ALA A 230 -14.49 1.15 10.51
N GLY A 231 -13.30 1.71 10.32
CA GLY A 231 -12.76 2.75 11.21
C GLY A 231 -13.29 4.16 10.92
N LEU A 232 -13.92 4.39 9.76
CA LEU A 232 -14.59 5.65 9.43
C LEU A 232 -16.02 5.68 9.98
N ILE A 233 -16.76 4.54 9.92
CA ILE A 233 -18.12 4.37 10.43
C ILE A 233 -18.13 4.34 11.96
#